data_0b2d8c9adf122c95d442945970cfb29c
#
_entry.id   0b2d8c9adf122c95d442945970cfb29c
#
_cell.length_a   1.000
_cell.length_b   1.000
_cell.length_c   1.000
_cell.angle_alpha   90.00
_cell.angle_beta   90.00
_cell.angle_gamma   90.00
#
_symmetry.space_group_name_H-M   'P 1'
#
loop_
_entity.id
_entity.type
_entity.pdbx_description
1 polymer ?
#
loop_
_entity_poly.entity_id
_entity_poly.type
_entity_poly.pdbx_seq_one_letter_code
_entity_poly.pdbx_strand_id
1 'polypeptide(L)'
;VLRFASGAEWIKPLTSLDDFFWNDLKAGGVTDLGSALNELNKKLSRSEFLQSDTGFCIPVIMFMSDGEPTDDYTKALKNINETNKWFKHATKIAIAVGDGADVDVLAKVSGNIEAVVSVNDVETLKMLIKVASVTSSMINSKSRTSSDTNNAVEIIKTTMNELNDASDLDTHFGEEKTAEPQNTSSSDDGWSDDDWN
;
A
#
# COMPACT_ATOMS: atom_id res chain seq x y z
N VAL A 1 -9.51 10.83 -6.86
CA VAL A 1 -9.80 9.38 -6.92
C VAL A 1 -9.46 8.87 -8.31
N LEU A 2 -8.53 7.91 -8.36
CA LEU A 2 -8.14 7.20 -9.57
C LEU A 2 -8.80 5.82 -9.56
N ARG A 3 -9.61 5.53 -10.56
CA ARG A 3 -10.17 4.19 -10.80
C ARG A 3 -9.29 3.48 -11.82
N PHE A 4 -9.06 2.20 -11.61
CA PHE A 4 -8.44 1.33 -12.60
C PHE A 4 -9.24 0.03 -12.73
N ALA A 5 -9.38 -0.39 -13.99
CA ALA A 5 -10.08 -1.60 -14.44
C ALA A 5 -9.48 -1.97 -15.81
N SER A 6 -10.24 -1.89 -16.90
CA SER A 6 -9.67 -1.88 -18.26
C SER A 6 -9.11 -0.49 -18.57
N GLY A 7 -7.85 -0.25 -18.18
CA GLY A 7 -7.22 1.06 -18.14
C GLY A 7 -7.41 1.78 -16.80
N ALA A 8 -6.97 3.04 -16.74
CA ALA A 8 -7.05 3.88 -15.55
C ALA A 8 -7.57 5.28 -15.90
N GLU A 9 -8.44 5.84 -15.04
CA GLU A 9 -9.03 7.16 -15.23
C GLU A 9 -9.21 7.91 -13.90
N TRP A 10 -9.04 9.22 -13.93
CA TRP A 10 -9.32 10.08 -12.80
C TRP A 10 -10.81 10.40 -12.71
N ILE A 11 -11.49 9.73 -11.78
CA ILE A 11 -12.92 9.96 -11.49
C ILE A 11 -13.12 11.30 -10.77
N LYS A 12 -12.21 11.61 -9.86
CA LYS A 12 -12.13 12.90 -9.18
C LYS A 12 -10.69 13.40 -9.21
N PRO A 13 -10.45 14.59 -9.74
CA PRO A 13 -9.16 15.26 -9.60
C PRO A 13 -8.91 15.64 -8.14
N LEU A 14 -7.79 16.31 -7.87
CA LEU A 14 -7.55 16.93 -6.58
C LEU A 14 -8.62 17.99 -6.31
N THR A 15 -9.40 17.77 -5.26
CA THR A 15 -10.59 18.57 -4.93
C THR A 15 -10.57 18.87 -3.43
N SER A 16 -11.00 20.05 -3.02
CA SER A 16 -11.18 20.37 -1.61
C SER A 16 -12.22 19.44 -0.97
N LEU A 17 -12.12 19.22 0.33
CA LEU A 17 -13.09 18.35 1.02
C LEU A 17 -14.50 18.94 0.95
N ASP A 18 -14.63 20.26 1.00
CA ASP A 18 -15.92 20.95 0.96
C ASP A 18 -16.62 20.82 -0.40
N ASP A 19 -15.83 20.65 -1.48
CA ASP A 19 -16.35 20.48 -2.85
C ASP A 19 -16.39 19.00 -3.28
N PHE A 20 -15.96 18.09 -2.40
CA PHE A 20 -15.92 16.67 -2.71
C PHE A 20 -17.31 16.04 -2.60
N PHE A 21 -17.77 15.41 -3.69
CA PHE A 21 -18.93 14.54 -3.68
C PHE A 21 -18.60 13.23 -4.40
N TRP A 22 -19.16 12.16 -3.91
CA TRP A 22 -18.96 10.82 -4.47
C TRP A 22 -19.98 10.55 -5.57
N ASN A 23 -19.50 9.90 -6.63
CA ASN A 23 -20.36 9.31 -7.66
C ASN A 23 -20.17 7.80 -7.61
N ASP A 24 -21.25 7.05 -7.70
CA ASP A 24 -21.17 5.60 -7.69
C ASP A 24 -20.32 5.09 -8.85
N LEU A 25 -19.41 4.17 -8.53
CA LEU A 25 -18.55 3.51 -9.50
C LEU A 25 -19.22 2.20 -9.95
N LYS A 26 -19.13 1.92 -11.24
CA LYS A 26 -19.53 0.61 -11.75
C LYS A 26 -18.34 -0.33 -11.66
N ALA A 27 -18.52 -1.45 -10.97
CA ALA A 27 -17.55 -2.54 -10.97
C ALA A 27 -17.52 -3.24 -12.34
N GLY A 28 -16.35 -3.73 -12.74
CA GLY A 28 -16.18 -4.52 -13.96
C GLY A 28 -14.89 -4.17 -14.69
N GLY A 29 -14.54 -5.02 -15.65
CA GLY A 29 -13.29 -4.94 -16.39
C GLY A 29 -12.21 -5.87 -15.81
N VAL A 30 -10.98 -5.58 -16.15
CA VAL A 30 -9.77 -6.28 -15.67
C VAL A 30 -9.05 -5.41 -14.63
N THR A 31 -7.85 -5.77 -14.21
CA THR A 31 -7.08 -5.06 -13.17
C THR A 31 -5.78 -4.48 -13.77
N ASP A 32 -5.88 -3.37 -14.51
CA ASP A 32 -4.74 -2.71 -15.17
C ASP A 32 -3.97 -1.81 -14.18
N LEU A 33 -3.23 -2.43 -13.27
CA LEU A 33 -2.44 -1.76 -12.25
C LEU A 33 -1.32 -0.89 -12.83
N GLY A 34 -0.66 -1.34 -13.88
CA GLY A 34 0.40 -0.59 -14.54
C GLY A 34 -0.12 0.71 -15.17
N SER A 35 -1.35 0.68 -15.74
CA SER A 35 -2.02 1.88 -16.22
C SER A 35 -2.29 2.87 -15.09
N ALA A 36 -2.75 2.40 -13.92
CA ALA A 36 -2.97 3.24 -12.76
C ALA A 36 -1.67 3.89 -12.24
N LEU A 37 -0.59 3.13 -12.15
CA LEU A 37 0.72 3.64 -11.73
C LEU A 37 1.27 4.69 -12.71
N ASN A 38 1.07 4.50 -14.00
CA ASN A 38 1.47 5.48 -15.01
C ASN A 38 0.67 6.78 -14.92
N GLU A 39 -0.66 6.70 -14.73
CA GLU A 39 -1.50 7.88 -14.52
C GLU A 39 -1.16 8.61 -13.20
N LEU A 40 -0.92 7.86 -12.14
CA LEU A 40 -0.46 8.42 -10.86
C LEU A 40 0.89 9.14 -11.01
N ASN A 41 1.85 8.53 -11.74
CA ASN A 41 3.16 9.12 -11.99
C ASN A 41 3.07 10.49 -12.71
N LYS A 42 2.17 10.60 -13.69
CA LYS A 42 1.93 11.89 -14.40
C LYS A 42 1.41 12.97 -13.46
N LYS A 43 0.48 12.61 -12.56
CA LYS A 43 -0.22 13.57 -11.70
C LYS A 43 0.53 13.95 -10.43
N LEU A 44 1.41 13.09 -9.91
CA LEU A 44 2.26 13.39 -8.75
C LEU A 44 3.44 14.29 -9.13
N SER A 45 3.16 15.52 -9.53
CA SER A 45 4.14 16.51 -9.92
C SER A 45 3.72 17.92 -9.50
N ARG A 46 4.71 18.83 -9.43
CA ARG A 46 4.44 20.26 -9.12
C ARG A 46 3.67 20.98 -10.22
N SER A 47 3.71 20.50 -11.44
CA SER A 47 2.94 21.06 -12.56
C SER A 47 1.49 20.59 -12.57
N GLU A 48 1.15 19.61 -11.76
CA GLU A 48 -0.16 18.98 -11.69
C GLU A 48 -0.76 19.06 -10.27
N PHE A 49 -0.83 17.95 -9.55
CA PHE A 49 -1.52 17.90 -8.25
C PHE A 49 -0.77 18.57 -7.09
N LEU A 50 0.53 18.74 -7.19
CA LEU A 50 1.35 19.26 -6.10
C LEU A 50 1.69 20.75 -6.30
N GLN A 51 0.82 21.49 -6.95
CA GLN A 51 0.90 22.95 -7.05
C GLN A 51 0.55 23.57 -5.70
N SER A 52 1.47 24.35 -5.14
CA SER A 52 1.23 25.09 -3.90
C SER A 52 2.21 26.24 -3.76
N ASP A 53 1.71 27.40 -3.45
CA ASP A 53 2.50 28.60 -3.17
C ASP A 53 3.07 28.61 -1.74
N THR A 54 2.47 27.84 -0.83
CA THR A 54 2.78 27.86 0.61
C THR A 54 3.56 26.65 1.10
N GLY A 55 3.89 25.71 0.24
CA GLY A 55 4.60 24.46 0.55
C GLY A 55 3.80 23.21 0.22
N PHE A 56 4.37 22.04 0.49
CA PHE A 56 3.75 20.76 0.17
C PHE A 56 3.64 19.87 1.41
N CYS A 57 2.56 19.12 1.46
CA CYS A 57 2.48 17.95 2.33
C CYS A 57 2.98 16.72 1.56
N ILE A 58 3.54 15.75 2.28
CA ILE A 58 3.87 14.43 1.72
C ILE A 58 2.54 13.79 1.27
N PRO A 59 2.45 13.29 0.04
CA PRO A 59 1.23 12.61 -0.41
C PRO A 59 0.92 11.38 0.43
N VAL A 60 -0.35 11.15 0.68
CA VAL A 60 -0.86 9.88 1.20
C VAL A 60 -1.59 9.17 0.08
N ILE A 61 -1.20 7.94 -0.20
CA ILE A 61 -1.77 7.12 -1.27
C ILE A 61 -2.43 5.90 -0.63
N MET A 62 -3.74 5.83 -0.73
CA MET A 62 -4.50 4.67 -0.32
C MET A 62 -4.82 3.85 -1.58
N PHE A 63 -4.37 2.62 -1.57
CA PHE A 63 -4.51 1.68 -2.68
C PHE A 63 -5.47 0.57 -2.30
N MET A 64 -6.46 0.28 -3.14
CA MET A 64 -7.42 -0.81 -2.88
C MET A 64 -7.53 -1.70 -4.11
N SER A 65 -7.47 -3.01 -3.91
CA SER A 65 -7.70 -4.00 -4.96
C SER A 65 -8.37 -5.25 -4.40
N ASP A 66 -9.22 -5.86 -5.21
CA ASP A 66 -9.93 -7.11 -4.94
C ASP A 66 -9.45 -8.27 -5.82
N GLY A 67 -8.42 -8.05 -6.65
CA GLY A 67 -7.94 -9.04 -7.60
C GLY A 67 -6.45 -8.92 -7.92
N GLU A 68 -6.00 -9.87 -8.73
CA GLU A 68 -4.65 -9.88 -9.29
C GLU A 68 -4.53 -8.91 -10.48
N PRO A 69 -3.38 -8.24 -10.65
CA PRO A 69 -3.12 -7.44 -11.85
C PRO A 69 -3.15 -8.30 -13.12
N THR A 70 -3.76 -7.75 -14.15
CA THR A 70 -3.86 -8.40 -15.46
C THR A 70 -2.88 -7.85 -16.49
N ASP A 71 -2.18 -6.76 -16.17
CA ASP A 71 -1.15 -6.13 -16.99
C ASP A 71 0.26 -6.27 -16.41
N ASP A 72 1.29 -5.93 -17.22
CA ASP A 72 2.68 -5.87 -16.73
C ASP A 72 2.92 -4.58 -15.91
N TYR A 73 2.46 -4.58 -14.67
CA TYR A 73 2.63 -3.46 -13.74
C TYR A 73 4.08 -3.25 -13.30
N THR A 74 4.95 -4.26 -13.45
CA THR A 74 6.31 -4.24 -12.87
C THR A 74 7.18 -3.12 -13.43
N LYS A 75 7.07 -2.87 -14.73
CA LYS A 75 7.78 -1.76 -15.40
C LYS A 75 7.27 -0.40 -14.93
N ALA A 76 5.95 -0.24 -14.79
CA ALA A 76 5.35 0.99 -14.31
C ALA A 76 5.72 1.26 -12.85
N LEU A 77 5.70 0.22 -11.99
CA LEU A 77 6.09 0.32 -10.60
C LEU A 77 7.58 0.68 -10.44
N LYS A 78 8.45 0.05 -11.22
CA LYS A 78 9.87 0.39 -11.24
C LYS A 78 10.07 1.85 -11.66
N ASN A 79 9.45 2.26 -12.77
CA ASN A 79 9.58 3.61 -13.30
C ASN A 79 9.12 4.66 -12.28
N ILE A 80 7.94 4.53 -11.67
CA ILE A 80 7.43 5.51 -10.71
C ILE A 80 8.32 5.58 -9.45
N ASN A 81 8.86 4.45 -8.96
CA ASN A 81 9.77 4.42 -7.83
C ASN A 81 11.12 5.10 -8.12
N GLU A 82 11.63 4.96 -9.34
CA GLU A 82 12.94 5.52 -9.74
C GLU A 82 12.83 7.02 -10.11
N THR A 83 11.73 7.42 -10.74
CA THR A 83 11.61 8.77 -11.33
C THR A 83 10.80 9.74 -10.49
N ASN A 84 9.88 9.25 -9.65
CA ASN A 84 8.95 10.10 -8.91
C ASN A 84 9.30 10.17 -7.42
N LYS A 85 9.95 11.25 -7.01
CA LYS A 85 10.31 11.46 -5.60
C LYS A 85 9.09 11.56 -4.68
N TRP A 86 7.97 12.07 -5.16
CA TRP A 86 6.74 12.18 -4.38
C TRP A 86 6.13 10.82 -4.08
N PHE A 87 6.09 9.93 -5.07
CA PHE A 87 5.67 8.54 -4.86
C PHE A 87 6.61 7.79 -3.92
N LYS A 88 7.92 7.98 -4.09
CA LYS A 88 8.94 7.33 -3.25
C LYS A 88 8.79 7.69 -1.77
N HIS A 89 8.47 8.95 -1.46
CA HIS A 89 8.32 9.46 -0.09
C HIS A 89 6.87 9.51 0.40
N ALA A 90 5.91 9.13 -0.43
CA ALA A 90 4.50 9.08 -0.04
C ALA A 90 4.27 8.07 1.08
N THR A 91 3.37 8.39 1.99
CA THR A 91 2.78 7.39 2.87
C THR A 91 1.84 6.52 2.03
N LYS A 92 2.11 5.23 1.96
CA LYS A 92 1.32 4.28 1.15
C LYS A 92 0.65 3.27 2.06
N ILE A 93 -0.65 3.09 1.88
CA ILE A 93 -1.49 2.12 2.57
C ILE A 93 -2.16 1.30 1.49
N ALA A 94 -2.05 -0.01 1.56
CA ALA A 94 -2.70 -0.92 0.63
C ALA A 94 -3.79 -1.72 1.34
N ILE A 95 -4.94 -1.85 0.70
CA ILE A 95 -6.08 -2.58 1.20
C ILE A 95 -6.38 -3.73 0.24
N ALA A 96 -6.24 -4.95 0.73
CA ALA A 96 -6.63 -6.17 0.06
C ALA A 96 -8.11 -6.45 0.40
N VAL A 97 -9.00 -6.38 -0.58
CA VAL A 97 -10.44 -6.56 -0.38
C VAL A 97 -10.86 -7.96 -0.81
N GLY A 98 -11.30 -8.75 0.16
CA GLY A 98 -11.70 -10.15 -0.09
C GLY A 98 -10.53 -11.09 -0.39
N ASP A 99 -10.85 -12.35 -0.63
CA ASP A 99 -9.86 -13.43 -0.78
C ASP A 99 -9.15 -13.44 -2.16
N GLY A 100 -9.62 -12.66 -3.12
CA GLY A 100 -9.06 -12.59 -4.48
C GLY A 100 -7.90 -11.61 -4.63
N ALA A 101 -7.62 -10.78 -3.64
CA ALA A 101 -6.59 -9.76 -3.71
C ALA A 101 -5.18 -10.35 -3.57
N ASP A 102 -4.26 -9.92 -4.44
CA ASP A 102 -2.84 -10.32 -4.37
C ASP A 102 -2.08 -9.42 -3.36
N VAL A 103 -1.92 -9.93 -2.14
CA VAL A 103 -1.23 -9.26 -1.03
C VAL A 103 0.24 -8.99 -1.36
N ASP A 104 0.93 -9.89 -2.09
CA ASP A 104 2.34 -9.71 -2.45
C ASP A 104 2.52 -8.56 -3.47
N VAL A 105 1.59 -8.41 -4.39
CA VAL A 105 1.56 -7.27 -5.31
C VAL A 105 1.31 -5.97 -4.56
N LEU A 106 0.34 -5.96 -3.66
CA LEU A 106 0.03 -4.79 -2.84
C LEU A 106 1.20 -4.39 -1.93
N ALA A 107 1.93 -5.36 -1.38
CA ALA A 107 3.15 -5.13 -0.61
C ALA A 107 4.26 -4.50 -1.47
N LYS A 108 4.43 -4.92 -2.73
CA LYS A 108 5.37 -4.28 -3.66
C LYS A 108 4.98 -2.84 -3.98
N VAL A 109 3.69 -2.56 -4.16
CA VAL A 109 3.19 -1.20 -4.44
C VAL A 109 3.36 -0.28 -3.24
N SER A 110 2.99 -0.74 -2.05
CA SER A 110 3.16 0.04 -0.81
C SER A 110 4.62 0.17 -0.39
N GLY A 111 5.46 -0.79 -0.78
CA GLY A 111 6.88 -0.88 -0.40
C GLY A 111 7.10 -1.52 0.98
N ASN A 112 6.04 -1.97 1.64
CA ASN A 112 6.10 -2.65 2.93
C ASN A 112 4.88 -3.56 3.08
N ILE A 113 5.09 -4.83 3.40
CA ILE A 113 3.99 -5.78 3.65
C ILE A 113 3.14 -5.38 4.86
N GLU A 114 3.74 -4.77 5.86
CA GLU A 114 3.01 -4.28 7.03
C GLU A 114 2.04 -3.13 6.73
N ALA A 115 2.20 -2.46 5.58
CA ALA A 115 1.27 -1.44 5.11
C ALA A 115 0.09 -2.04 4.31
N VAL A 116 0.00 -3.36 4.22
CA VAL A 116 -1.13 -4.06 3.58
C VAL A 116 -2.10 -4.54 4.65
N VAL A 117 -3.36 -4.18 4.49
CA VAL A 117 -4.45 -4.59 5.37
C VAL A 117 -5.45 -5.40 4.57
N SER A 118 -5.73 -6.61 4.99
CA SER A 118 -6.76 -7.46 4.39
C SER A 118 -8.10 -7.25 5.08
N VAL A 119 -9.16 -7.11 4.30
CA VAL A 119 -10.52 -6.83 4.77
C VAL A 119 -11.52 -7.65 3.98
N ASN A 120 -12.40 -8.37 4.67
CA ASN A 120 -13.37 -9.27 4.06
C ASN A 120 -14.83 -8.77 4.16
N ASP A 121 -15.08 -7.70 4.90
CA ASP A 121 -16.42 -7.13 5.05
C ASP A 121 -16.47 -5.62 4.83
N VAL A 122 -17.64 -5.13 4.46
CA VAL A 122 -17.86 -3.72 4.06
C VAL A 122 -17.78 -2.76 5.25
N GLU A 123 -18.18 -3.17 6.44
CA GLU A 123 -18.20 -2.28 7.62
C GLU A 123 -16.78 -2.05 8.10
N THR A 124 -15.96 -3.09 8.15
CA THR A 124 -14.54 -3.00 8.45
C THR A 124 -13.80 -2.15 7.40
N LEU A 125 -14.11 -2.32 6.11
CA LEU A 125 -13.54 -1.50 5.05
C LEU A 125 -13.86 0.00 5.23
N LYS A 126 -15.11 0.34 5.52
CA LYS A 126 -15.51 1.73 5.79
C LYS A 126 -14.76 2.33 6.97
N MET A 127 -14.64 1.56 8.05
CA MET A 127 -13.92 1.99 9.24
C MET A 127 -12.42 2.20 8.95
N LEU A 128 -11.78 1.27 8.25
CA LEU A 128 -10.38 1.37 7.86
C LEU A 128 -10.11 2.62 6.99
N ILE A 129 -10.95 2.87 6.00
CA ILE A 129 -10.83 4.07 5.16
C ILE A 129 -10.93 5.34 6.01
N LYS A 130 -11.86 5.39 6.96
CA LYS A 130 -12.03 6.52 7.86
C LYS A 130 -10.81 6.71 8.76
N VAL A 131 -10.34 5.65 9.42
CA VAL A 131 -9.17 5.69 10.30
C VAL A 131 -7.92 6.11 9.52
N ALA A 132 -7.66 5.48 8.38
CA ALA A 132 -6.51 5.79 7.55
C ALA A 132 -6.53 7.26 7.06
N SER A 133 -7.68 7.76 6.65
CA SER A 133 -7.84 9.15 6.19
C SER A 133 -7.60 10.17 7.30
N VAL A 134 -8.19 9.96 8.49
CA VAL A 134 -8.02 10.85 9.65
C VAL A 134 -6.58 10.82 10.15
N THR A 135 -6.00 9.63 10.33
CA THR A 135 -4.63 9.46 10.81
C THR A 135 -3.62 10.10 9.88
N SER A 136 -3.78 9.90 8.57
CA SER A 136 -2.92 10.51 7.56
C SER A 136 -2.98 12.03 7.57
N SER A 137 -4.16 12.60 7.78
CA SER A 137 -4.34 14.05 7.91
C SER A 137 -3.67 14.60 9.17
N MET A 138 -3.76 13.87 10.29
CA MET A 138 -3.13 14.26 11.56
C MET A 138 -1.60 14.23 11.49
N ILE A 139 -1.02 13.24 10.82
CA ILE A 139 0.44 13.14 10.65
C ILE A 139 0.98 14.25 9.80
N ASN A 140 0.33 14.55 8.67
CA ASN A 140 0.73 15.64 7.81
C ASN A 140 0.64 17.02 8.48
N SER A 141 -0.16 17.17 9.53
CA SER A 141 -0.26 18.42 10.29
C SER A 141 0.81 18.58 11.38
N LYS A 142 1.48 17.50 11.81
CA LYS A 142 2.33 17.53 13.01
C LYS A 142 3.83 17.72 12.78
N SER A 143 4.43 17.33 11.71
CA SER A 143 5.87 17.57 11.40
C SER A 143 6.42 16.75 10.23
N ARG A 144 7.57 17.17 9.70
CA ARG A 144 8.15 16.70 8.44
C ARG A 144 9.44 15.94 8.66
N THR A 145 9.42 14.78 9.30
CA THR A 145 10.60 13.92 9.35
C THR A 145 10.33 12.60 8.64
N SER A 146 11.35 12.08 7.96
CA SER A 146 11.25 10.84 7.17
C SER A 146 10.97 9.57 7.98
N SER A 147 10.95 9.66 9.31
CA SER A 147 10.51 8.59 10.21
C SER A 147 8.99 8.49 10.36
N ASP A 148 8.24 9.47 9.85
CA ASP A 148 6.81 9.59 10.09
C ASP A 148 5.94 8.66 9.22
N THR A 149 6.48 8.12 8.12
CA THR A 149 5.72 7.19 7.25
C THR A 149 5.51 5.83 7.92
N ASN A 150 6.51 5.29 8.59
CA ASN A 150 6.36 4.05 9.37
C ASN A 150 5.46 4.27 10.58
N ASN A 151 5.52 5.46 11.16
CA ASN A 151 4.66 5.85 12.27
C ASN A 151 3.18 5.95 11.86
N ALA A 152 2.87 6.36 10.62
CA ALA A 152 1.50 6.40 10.10
C ALA A 152 0.87 5.01 10.04
N VAL A 153 1.60 4.06 9.47
CA VAL A 153 1.17 2.65 9.38
C VAL A 153 0.99 2.04 10.77
N GLU A 154 1.93 2.29 11.67
CA GLU A 154 1.89 1.83 13.06
C GLU A 154 0.66 2.37 13.81
N ILE A 155 0.37 3.66 13.68
CA ILE A 155 -0.81 4.27 14.31
C ILE A 155 -2.11 3.68 13.74
N ILE A 156 -2.17 3.45 12.43
CA ILE A 156 -3.34 2.83 11.80
C ILE A 156 -3.51 1.40 12.32
N LYS A 157 -2.43 0.62 12.39
CA LYS A 157 -2.44 -0.73 12.96
C LYS A 157 -2.96 -0.73 14.40
N THR A 158 -2.38 0.11 15.24
CA THR A 158 -2.76 0.21 16.66
C THR A 158 -4.22 0.59 16.81
N THR A 159 -4.67 1.62 16.08
CA THR A 159 -6.07 2.06 16.14
C THR A 159 -7.04 0.99 15.62
N MET A 160 -6.68 0.28 14.57
CA MET A 160 -7.51 -0.82 14.04
C MET A 160 -7.55 -2.01 15.00
N ASN A 161 -6.43 -2.36 15.63
CA ASN A 161 -6.41 -3.43 16.64
C ASN A 161 -7.28 -3.08 17.86
N GLU A 162 -7.20 -1.83 18.35
CA GLU A 162 -8.06 -1.36 19.43
C GLU A 162 -9.57 -1.42 19.07
N LEU A 163 -9.88 -1.15 17.80
CA LEU A 163 -11.25 -1.24 17.29
C LEU A 163 -11.69 -2.69 17.06
N ASN A 164 -10.83 -3.57 16.63
CA ASN A 164 -11.10 -5.00 16.51
C ASN A 164 -11.41 -5.63 17.87
N ASP A 165 -10.64 -5.30 18.89
CA ASP A 165 -10.86 -5.77 20.26
C ASP A 165 -12.19 -5.26 20.83
N ALA A 166 -12.67 -4.09 20.38
CA ALA A 166 -13.91 -3.48 20.85
C ALA A 166 -15.17 -3.90 20.04
N SER A 167 -15.00 -4.43 18.82
CA SER A 167 -16.11 -4.65 17.88
C SER A 167 -15.77 -5.76 16.90
N ASP A 168 -15.71 -6.96 17.22
CA ASP A 168 -15.66 -8.19 16.36
C ASP A 168 -15.33 -7.96 14.84
N LEU A 169 -14.41 -7.01 14.57
CA LEU A 169 -14.00 -6.65 13.21
C LEU A 169 -12.89 -7.58 12.74
N ASP A 170 -12.97 -8.05 11.51
CA ASP A 170 -12.00 -8.97 10.92
C ASP A 170 -11.00 -8.22 10.02
N THR A 171 -9.91 -7.71 10.62
CA THR A 171 -8.79 -7.09 9.89
C THR A 171 -7.50 -7.86 10.12
N HIS A 172 -6.80 -8.17 9.05
CA HIS A 172 -5.48 -8.80 9.10
C HIS A 172 -4.44 -7.91 8.43
N PHE A 173 -3.36 -7.63 9.16
CA PHE A 173 -2.19 -6.94 8.60
C PHE A 173 -1.19 -7.96 8.07
N GLY A 174 -0.50 -7.62 7.01
CA GLY A 174 0.59 -8.43 6.49
C GLY A 174 1.72 -8.57 7.53
N GLU A 175 2.26 -9.76 7.67
CA GLU A 175 3.40 -10.04 8.54
C GLU A 175 4.64 -10.35 7.70
N GLU A 176 5.81 -9.83 8.08
CA GLU A 176 7.06 -10.30 7.53
C GLU A 176 7.25 -11.77 7.91
N LYS A 177 7.40 -12.63 6.90
CA LYS A 177 7.84 -14.01 7.14
C LYS A 177 9.28 -13.95 7.67
N THR A 178 9.45 -14.06 8.99
CA THR A 178 10.75 -14.34 9.56
C THR A 178 11.22 -15.67 8.99
N ALA A 179 12.29 -15.64 8.20
CA ALA A 179 12.93 -16.86 7.72
C ALA A 179 13.32 -17.69 8.94
N GLU A 180 12.74 -18.85 9.10
CA GLU A 180 13.19 -19.81 10.11
C GLU A 180 14.69 -20.04 9.88
N PRO A 181 15.53 -20.05 10.92
CA PRO A 181 16.92 -20.38 10.78
C PRO A 181 16.98 -21.82 10.28
N GLN A 182 17.45 -22.02 9.05
CA GLN A 182 17.74 -23.36 8.52
C GLN A 182 18.78 -23.98 9.45
N ASN A 183 18.35 -24.93 10.23
CA ASN A 183 19.21 -25.76 11.04
C ASN A 183 19.98 -26.67 10.07
N THR A 184 21.12 -26.20 9.58
CA THR A 184 22.08 -27.05 8.88
C THR A 184 22.70 -27.96 9.90
N SER A 185 22.10 -29.14 10.09
CA SER A 185 22.78 -30.25 10.73
C SER A 185 23.97 -30.62 9.85
N SER A 186 25.16 -30.19 10.28
CA SER A 186 26.42 -30.71 9.75
C SER A 186 26.45 -32.20 10.05
N SER A 187 26.22 -33.02 9.04
CA SER A 187 26.62 -34.41 9.06
C SER A 187 28.15 -34.42 9.08
N ASP A 188 28.67 -34.80 10.23
CA ASP A 188 30.06 -35.12 10.44
C ASP A 188 30.39 -36.42 9.69
N ASP A 189 30.80 -36.29 8.44
CA ASP A 189 31.36 -37.42 7.67
C ASP A 189 32.81 -37.58 8.08
N GLY A 190 33.03 -38.51 9.05
CA GLY A 190 34.33 -38.92 9.51
C GLY A 190 35.20 -39.46 8.36
N TRP A 191 36.27 -38.76 8.10
CA TRP A 191 37.38 -39.24 7.28
C TRP A 191 38.22 -40.20 8.15
N SER A 192 38.25 -41.46 7.82
CA SER A 192 39.17 -42.45 8.43
C SER A 192 40.54 -42.38 7.75
N ASP A 193 41.59 -42.28 8.57
CA ASP A 193 43.01 -42.19 8.20
C ASP A 193 43.62 -43.49 7.74
N ASP A 194 43.00 -44.30 6.84
CA ASP A 194 43.49 -45.61 6.45
C ASP A 194 43.68 -45.86 4.93
N ASP A 195 43.96 -44.83 4.13
CA ASP A 195 44.23 -45.01 2.71
C ASP A 195 45.58 -44.36 2.23
N TRP A 196 46.67 -44.67 2.97
CA TRP A 196 48.02 -44.47 2.45
C TRP A 196 48.89 -45.69 2.71
N ASN A 197 48.83 -46.70 1.80
CA ASN A 197 49.93 -47.63 1.50
C ASN A 197 49.87 -48.07 0.07
#